data_1d87b8809d7a2f1005e980a5f32457d6
#
_entry.id   1d87b8809d7a2f1005e980a5f32457d6
#
_cell.length_a   1.000
_cell.length_b   1.000
_cell.length_c   1.000
_cell.angle_alpha   90.00
_cell.angle_beta   90.00
_cell.angle_gamma   90.00
#
_symmetry.space_group_name_H-M   'P 1'
#
loop_
_entity.id
_entity.type
_entity.pdbx_description
1 polymer ?
#
loop_
_entity_poly.entity_id
_entity_poly.type
_entity_poly.pdbx_seq_one_letter_code
_entity_poly.pdbx_strand_id
1 'polypeptide(L)'
;QEFQIITGFGGAFTESSAYLLNQLTKLKRQEVMQAYFSEQGANYSLTRTHINSCDFSLNSYSYDTVPGDTFLKHFDISPDEGDLIPMIKEAQSISPEGFKIIASPWTAPRWMKDNNAWKGGQLLTEYYPTWAMYFSKYIKAYAEQGIEIWGITVENEPLGNGENWESMHFSPHQMSDFIKNHLGPQMKRDSLKPNILIYDQNRDDELKEWAIEMLNDKELEPWIYGT
;
A
#
# COMPACT_ATOMS: atom_id res chain seq x y z
N GLN A 1 -15.25 31.69 1.50
CA GLN A 1 -15.55 30.26 1.64
C GLN A 1 -14.21 29.53 1.47
N GLU A 2 -13.82 28.75 2.48
CA GLU A 2 -12.65 27.93 2.42
C GLU A 2 -13.06 26.51 1.99
N PHE A 3 -12.23 25.84 1.22
CA PHE A 3 -12.41 24.47 0.75
C PHE A 3 -11.31 23.58 1.36
N GLN A 4 -11.38 22.28 1.16
CA GLN A 4 -10.35 21.34 1.60
C GLN A 4 -8.98 21.66 0.98
N ILE A 5 -7.93 21.41 1.73
CA ILE A 5 -6.55 21.54 1.23
C ILE A 5 -6.22 20.32 0.37
N ILE A 6 -5.73 20.53 -0.85
CA ILE A 6 -5.19 19.47 -1.69
C ILE A 6 -3.86 19.01 -1.10
N THR A 7 -3.76 17.74 -0.75
CA THR A 7 -2.58 17.16 -0.09
C THR A 7 -1.39 17.00 -1.05
N GLY A 8 -1.65 16.77 -2.34
CA GLY A 8 -0.62 16.63 -3.36
C GLY A 8 -1.15 15.99 -4.64
N PHE A 9 -0.27 15.92 -5.64
CA PHE A 9 -0.48 15.25 -6.91
C PHE A 9 0.71 14.34 -7.21
N GLY A 10 0.47 13.25 -7.94
CA GLY A 10 1.54 12.35 -8.33
C GLY A 10 1.05 11.10 -9.05
N GLY A 11 1.91 10.11 -9.08
CA GLY A 11 1.67 8.81 -9.71
C GLY A 11 2.14 7.67 -8.82
N ALA A 12 2.10 6.44 -9.36
CA ALA A 12 2.49 5.24 -8.65
C ALA A 12 3.93 4.82 -8.98
N PHE A 13 4.66 4.41 -7.96
CA PHE A 13 5.85 3.58 -8.10
C PHE A 13 5.41 2.13 -8.19
N THR A 14 5.76 1.45 -9.28
CA THR A 14 5.49 0.03 -9.49
C THR A 14 6.76 -0.70 -9.91
N GLU A 15 6.84 -2.01 -9.63
CA GLU A 15 7.98 -2.83 -10.01
C GLU A 15 8.22 -2.77 -11.53
N SER A 16 7.16 -2.89 -12.34
CA SER A 16 7.27 -2.80 -13.82
C SER A 16 7.81 -1.45 -14.29
N SER A 17 7.38 -0.35 -13.68
CA SER A 17 7.91 0.98 -14.02
C SER A 17 9.38 1.09 -13.67
N ALA A 18 9.78 0.61 -12.50
CA ALA A 18 11.16 0.62 -12.05
C ALA A 18 12.05 -0.25 -12.96
N TYR A 19 11.58 -1.46 -13.29
CA TYR A 19 12.25 -2.35 -14.23
C TYR A 19 12.43 -1.70 -15.60
N LEU A 20 11.42 -1.09 -16.17
CA LEU A 20 11.51 -0.41 -17.47
C LEU A 20 12.48 0.78 -17.41
N LEU A 21 12.47 1.57 -16.35
CA LEU A 21 13.42 2.66 -16.17
C LEU A 21 14.87 2.15 -16.12
N ASN A 22 15.11 0.97 -15.54
CA ASN A 22 16.41 0.34 -15.49
C ASN A 22 16.92 -0.15 -16.86
N GLN A 23 16.02 -0.32 -17.86
CA GLN A 23 16.40 -0.62 -19.24
C GLN A 23 16.84 0.61 -20.04
N LEU A 24 16.57 1.81 -19.54
CA LEU A 24 16.94 3.06 -20.20
C LEU A 24 18.45 3.36 -20.03
N THR A 25 19.00 4.15 -20.94
CA THR A 25 20.31 4.75 -20.68
C THR A 25 20.23 5.66 -19.46
N LYS A 26 21.36 5.82 -18.76
CA LYS A 26 21.42 6.70 -17.58
C LYS A 26 20.87 8.10 -17.85
N LEU A 27 21.17 8.67 -19.01
CA LEU A 27 20.69 10.01 -19.39
C LEU A 27 19.16 10.03 -19.53
N LYS A 28 18.58 9.04 -20.22
CA LYS A 28 17.12 8.97 -20.40
C LYS A 28 16.38 8.70 -19.11
N ARG A 29 16.92 7.83 -18.24
CA ARG A 29 16.38 7.61 -16.91
C ARG A 29 16.37 8.92 -16.10
N GLN A 30 17.47 9.68 -16.11
CA GLN A 30 17.55 10.98 -15.44
C GLN A 30 16.54 11.98 -15.99
N GLU A 31 16.36 12.06 -17.32
CA GLU A 31 15.36 12.93 -17.94
C GLU A 31 13.95 12.60 -17.44
N VAL A 32 13.58 11.31 -17.37
CA VAL A 32 12.27 10.87 -16.86
C VAL A 32 12.10 11.23 -15.40
N MET A 33 13.07 10.89 -14.55
CA MET A 33 13.00 11.14 -13.12
C MET A 33 12.95 12.64 -12.82
N GLN A 34 13.72 13.47 -13.52
CA GLN A 34 13.66 14.93 -13.42
C GLN A 34 12.30 15.49 -13.85
N ALA A 35 11.72 14.95 -14.94
CA ALA A 35 10.40 15.39 -15.42
C ALA A 35 9.28 15.16 -14.40
N TYR A 36 9.37 14.13 -13.57
CA TYR A 36 8.35 13.83 -12.55
C TYR A 36 8.63 14.50 -11.19
N PHE A 37 9.88 14.52 -10.74
CA PHE A 37 10.19 14.81 -9.33
C PHE A 37 10.93 16.12 -9.09
N SER A 38 11.50 16.76 -10.12
CA SER A 38 12.17 18.05 -9.93
C SER A 38 11.19 19.21 -9.85
N GLU A 39 11.65 20.32 -9.27
CA GLU A 39 10.90 21.58 -9.19
C GLU A 39 10.50 22.12 -10.59
N GLN A 40 11.33 21.88 -11.61
CA GLN A 40 11.09 22.31 -13.00
C GLN A 40 10.19 21.31 -13.76
N GLY A 41 9.91 20.14 -13.20
CA GLY A 41 9.03 19.12 -13.76
C GLY A 41 7.62 19.17 -13.18
N ALA A 42 6.99 18.00 -13.07
CA ALA A 42 5.66 17.85 -12.48
C ALA A 42 5.65 18.03 -10.95
N ASN A 43 6.83 17.97 -10.32
CA ASN A 43 7.04 18.14 -8.89
C ASN A 43 6.07 17.30 -8.04
N TYR A 44 6.05 16.00 -8.28
CA TYR A 44 5.14 15.08 -7.56
C TYR A 44 5.36 15.16 -6.05
N SER A 45 4.28 15.34 -5.32
CA SER A 45 4.25 15.54 -3.87
C SER A 45 3.43 14.49 -3.11
N LEU A 46 2.65 13.68 -3.84
CA LEU A 46 1.91 12.54 -3.31
C LEU A 46 2.04 11.38 -4.29
N THR A 47 2.52 10.24 -3.82
CA THR A 47 2.78 9.05 -4.64
C THR A 47 2.12 7.83 -4.02
N ARG A 48 2.06 6.74 -4.77
CA ARG A 48 1.57 5.45 -4.31
C ARG A 48 2.59 4.35 -4.62
N THR A 49 2.62 3.31 -3.79
CA THR A 49 3.37 2.07 -4.07
C THR A 49 2.56 0.85 -3.61
N HIS A 50 2.99 -0.33 -3.99
CA HIS A 50 2.33 -1.58 -3.61
C HIS A 50 3.01 -2.26 -2.42
N ILE A 51 2.24 -3.05 -1.67
CA ILE A 51 2.70 -4.01 -0.66
C ILE A 51 2.51 -5.40 -1.26
N ASN A 52 3.55 -6.22 -1.35
CA ASN A 52 3.59 -7.43 -2.17
C ASN A 52 3.49 -7.10 -3.68
N SER A 53 3.28 -8.10 -4.51
CA SER A 53 3.04 -7.89 -5.94
C SER A 53 1.68 -7.23 -6.22
N CYS A 54 1.58 -6.59 -7.36
CA CYS A 54 0.38 -5.98 -7.92
C CYS A 54 0.26 -6.33 -9.42
N ASP A 55 -0.79 -5.85 -10.08
CA ASP A 55 -1.00 -6.01 -11.52
C ASP A 55 0.12 -5.40 -12.40
N PHE A 56 0.94 -4.51 -11.84
CA PHE A 56 2.14 -3.93 -12.44
C PHE A 56 3.43 -4.50 -11.84
N SER A 57 3.42 -5.77 -11.42
CA SER A 57 4.60 -6.52 -11.04
C SER A 57 5.04 -7.49 -12.13
N LEU A 58 6.30 -7.89 -12.12
CA LEU A 58 6.86 -8.84 -13.09
C LEU A 58 6.39 -10.27 -12.81
N ASN A 59 6.16 -10.58 -11.54
CA ASN A 59 5.65 -11.86 -11.08
C ASN A 59 4.82 -11.65 -9.82
N SER A 60 3.95 -12.61 -9.48
CA SER A 60 3.26 -12.61 -8.19
C SER A 60 4.21 -13.02 -7.07
N TYR A 61 4.29 -12.21 -6.02
CA TYR A 61 5.11 -12.47 -4.83
C TYR A 61 4.47 -11.91 -3.55
N SER A 62 4.94 -12.41 -2.42
CA SER A 62 4.72 -11.80 -1.10
C SER A 62 6.00 -11.85 -0.28
N TYR A 63 6.11 -10.99 0.73
CA TYR A 63 7.30 -10.90 1.58
C TYR A 63 7.40 -12.04 2.60
N ASP A 64 6.37 -12.85 2.74
CA ASP A 64 6.41 -14.09 3.51
C ASP A 64 5.63 -15.19 2.78
N THR A 65 6.37 -16.18 2.29
CA THR A 65 5.82 -17.31 1.53
C THR A 65 5.68 -18.59 2.35
N VAL A 66 6.03 -18.57 3.64
CA VAL A 66 6.06 -19.75 4.50
C VAL A 66 4.68 -19.95 5.15
N PRO A 67 3.93 -21.01 4.77
CA PRO A 67 2.60 -21.25 5.31
C PRO A 67 2.63 -21.41 6.82
N GLY A 68 1.74 -20.68 7.51
CA GLY A 68 1.59 -20.76 8.96
C GLY A 68 2.65 -20.01 9.77
N ASP A 69 3.51 -19.22 9.14
CA ASP A 69 4.44 -18.34 9.87
C ASP A 69 3.71 -17.13 10.48
N THR A 70 2.89 -17.39 11.48
CA THR A 70 2.09 -16.35 12.16
C THR A 70 2.92 -15.29 12.88
N PHE A 71 4.20 -15.54 13.11
CA PHE A 71 5.15 -14.58 13.68
C PHE A 71 5.98 -13.85 12.63
N LEU A 72 5.78 -14.16 11.35
CA LEU A 72 6.47 -13.56 10.20
C LEU A 72 8.00 -13.58 10.37
N LYS A 73 8.56 -14.71 10.77
CA LYS A 73 10.01 -14.90 10.96
C LYS A 73 10.76 -14.88 9.62
N HIS A 74 10.05 -15.20 8.54
CA HIS A 74 10.57 -15.27 7.18
C HIS A 74 10.17 -14.05 6.33
N PHE A 75 9.65 -13.01 6.98
CA PHE A 75 9.30 -11.77 6.29
C PHE A 75 10.55 -11.07 5.74
N ASP A 76 10.57 -10.82 4.43
CA ASP A 76 11.71 -10.26 3.72
C ASP A 76 11.25 -9.41 2.53
N ILE A 77 11.63 -8.13 2.49
CA ILE A 77 11.30 -7.18 1.40
C ILE A 77 12.29 -7.24 0.24
N SER A 78 13.18 -8.23 0.20
CA SER A 78 14.19 -8.37 -0.86
C SER A 78 13.62 -8.34 -2.29
N PRO A 79 12.37 -8.76 -2.58
CA PRO A 79 11.81 -8.57 -3.91
C PRO A 79 11.79 -7.12 -4.40
N ASP A 80 11.66 -6.15 -3.49
CA ASP A 80 11.59 -4.72 -3.85
C ASP A 80 12.97 -4.06 -3.95
N GLU A 81 14.02 -4.70 -3.44
CA GLU A 81 15.36 -4.10 -3.34
C GLU A 81 16.06 -3.96 -4.70
N GLY A 82 15.67 -4.77 -5.70
CA GLY A 82 16.30 -4.77 -7.01
C GLY A 82 15.97 -3.53 -7.85
N ASP A 83 14.71 -3.15 -7.88
CA ASP A 83 14.19 -2.14 -8.79
C ASP A 83 13.39 -1.04 -8.08
N LEU A 84 12.38 -1.40 -7.29
CA LEU A 84 11.40 -0.49 -6.71
C LEU A 84 12.01 0.47 -5.68
N ILE A 85 12.71 -0.04 -4.67
CA ILE A 85 13.36 0.77 -3.63
C ILE A 85 14.42 1.71 -4.21
N PRO A 86 15.32 1.27 -5.12
CA PRO A 86 16.24 2.17 -5.82
C PRO A 86 15.55 3.30 -6.59
N MET A 87 14.43 3.03 -7.27
CA MET A 87 13.65 4.06 -7.97
C MET A 87 13.09 5.10 -6.99
N ILE A 88 12.51 4.68 -5.87
CA ILE A 88 11.98 5.59 -4.85
C ILE A 88 13.09 6.46 -4.27
N LYS A 89 14.26 5.87 -3.93
CA LYS A 89 15.41 6.62 -3.41
C LYS A 89 15.96 7.63 -4.42
N GLU A 90 15.99 7.28 -5.70
CA GLU A 90 16.39 8.22 -6.76
C GLU A 90 15.40 9.38 -6.84
N ALA A 91 14.09 9.13 -6.81
CA ALA A 91 13.06 10.15 -6.76
C ALA A 91 13.22 11.08 -5.54
N GLN A 92 13.46 10.51 -4.35
CA GLN A 92 13.73 11.28 -3.13
C GLN A 92 14.95 12.20 -3.28
N SER A 93 16.00 11.75 -3.96
CA SER A 93 17.21 12.55 -4.17
C SER A 93 17.01 13.75 -5.11
N ILE A 94 15.96 13.72 -5.93
CA ILE A 94 15.62 14.76 -6.93
C ILE A 94 14.57 15.72 -6.40
N SER A 95 13.62 15.21 -5.61
CA SER A 95 12.51 16.01 -5.06
C SER A 95 13.01 16.98 -3.99
N PRO A 96 12.86 18.32 -4.15
CA PRO A 96 13.41 19.28 -3.19
C PRO A 96 12.69 19.30 -1.85
N GLU A 97 11.39 19.02 -1.83
CA GLU A 97 10.55 19.05 -0.63
C GLU A 97 10.12 17.64 -0.18
N GLY A 98 10.56 16.62 -0.91
CA GLY A 98 10.09 15.24 -0.72
C GLY A 98 8.66 15.04 -1.19
N PHE A 99 8.14 13.83 -0.99
CA PHE A 99 6.77 13.46 -1.32
C PHE A 99 6.24 12.45 -0.31
N LYS A 100 4.93 12.43 -0.18
CA LYS A 100 4.20 11.44 0.63
C LYS A 100 4.02 10.16 -0.17
N ILE A 101 4.08 9.01 0.50
CA ILE A 101 3.85 7.71 -0.12
C ILE A 101 2.66 7.03 0.57
N ILE A 102 1.67 6.61 -0.23
CA ILE A 102 0.60 5.70 0.19
C ILE A 102 0.98 4.30 -0.28
N ALA A 103 0.96 3.33 0.61
CA ALA A 103 1.23 1.93 0.26
C ALA A 103 -0.04 1.10 0.34
N SER A 104 -0.29 0.29 -0.68
CA SER A 104 -1.52 -0.50 -0.85
C SER A 104 -1.20 -1.95 -1.17
N PRO A 105 -1.76 -2.95 -0.45
CA PRO A 105 -1.70 -4.34 -0.87
C PRO A 105 -2.80 -4.65 -1.88
N TRP A 106 -2.50 -5.52 -2.84
CA TRP A 106 -3.49 -6.13 -3.76
C TRP A 106 -4.02 -7.45 -3.21
N THR A 107 -3.25 -8.10 -2.35
CA THR A 107 -3.65 -9.32 -1.67
C THR A 107 -2.69 -9.64 -0.52
N ALA A 108 -3.19 -10.33 0.49
CA ALA A 108 -2.35 -10.97 1.49
C ALA A 108 -1.59 -12.17 0.90
N PRO A 109 -0.53 -12.67 1.56
CA PRO A 109 0.08 -13.94 1.22
C PRO A 109 -0.97 -15.04 1.06
N ARG A 110 -0.83 -15.87 0.03
CA ARG A 110 -1.82 -16.90 -0.33
C ARG A 110 -2.26 -17.77 0.84
N TRP A 111 -1.31 -18.14 1.69
CA TRP A 111 -1.55 -19.02 2.83
C TRP A 111 -2.41 -18.41 3.95
N MET A 112 -2.62 -17.08 3.93
CA MET A 112 -3.54 -16.37 4.84
C MET A 112 -4.98 -16.31 4.30
N LYS A 113 -5.23 -16.79 3.08
CA LYS A 113 -6.52 -16.66 2.39
C LYS A 113 -7.27 -17.98 2.32
N ASP A 114 -8.57 -17.89 2.30
CA ASP A 114 -9.50 -19.02 2.24
C ASP A 114 -9.34 -19.89 0.98
N ASN A 115 -8.93 -19.27 -0.13
CA ASN A 115 -8.75 -19.93 -1.43
C ASN A 115 -7.29 -20.30 -1.74
N ASN A 116 -6.33 -19.95 -0.89
CA ASN A 116 -4.88 -20.14 -1.09
C ASN A 116 -4.38 -19.70 -2.49
N ALA A 117 -4.93 -18.62 -3.03
CA ALA A 117 -4.62 -18.13 -4.36
C ALA A 117 -4.26 -16.63 -4.34
N TRP A 118 -3.55 -16.15 -5.39
CA TRP A 118 -3.24 -14.74 -5.56
C TRP A 118 -4.47 -13.90 -5.88
N LYS A 119 -5.47 -14.48 -6.53
CA LYS A 119 -6.65 -13.81 -7.06
C LYS A 119 -7.90 -14.18 -6.25
N GLY A 120 -8.77 -13.20 -6.01
CA GLY A 120 -10.01 -13.37 -5.27
C GLY A 120 -9.82 -13.92 -3.85
N GLY A 121 -10.85 -14.49 -3.28
CA GLY A 121 -10.87 -15.01 -1.92
C GLY A 121 -10.89 -13.92 -0.85
N GLN A 122 -10.84 -14.34 0.40
CA GLN A 122 -10.89 -13.46 1.57
C GLN A 122 -9.78 -13.82 2.55
N LEU A 123 -9.34 -12.84 3.32
CA LEU A 123 -8.45 -13.06 4.44
C LEU A 123 -9.15 -13.87 5.52
N LEU A 124 -8.53 -14.97 5.94
CA LEU A 124 -9.05 -15.77 7.07
C LEU A 124 -8.90 -14.96 8.37
N THR A 125 -9.96 -14.90 9.17
CA THR A 125 -10.00 -14.10 10.39
C THR A 125 -8.93 -14.49 11.42
N GLU A 126 -8.54 -15.76 11.42
CA GLU A 126 -7.44 -16.27 12.25
C GLU A 126 -6.09 -15.60 11.95
N TYR A 127 -5.91 -15.05 10.73
CA TYR A 127 -4.70 -14.34 10.32
C TYR A 127 -4.82 -12.81 10.40
N TYR A 128 -5.92 -12.26 10.88
CA TYR A 128 -6.04 -10.80 11.09
C TYR A 128 -4.89 -10.23 11.95
N PRO A 129 -4.52 -10.85 13.09
CA PRO A 129 -3.36 -10.37 13.86
C PRO A 129 -2.04 -10.44 13.08
N THR A 130 -1.85 -11.51 12.30
CA THR A 130 -0.65 -11.70 11.46
C THR A 130 -0.59 -10.68 10.32
N TRP A 131 -1.71 -10.42 9.65
CA TRP A 131 -1.79 -9.43 8.59
C TRP A 131 -1.56 -8.01 9.10
N ALA A 132 -2.08 -7.67 10.26
CA ALA A 132 -1.79 -6.39 10.92
C ALA A 132 -0.29 -6.24 11.27
N MET A 133 0.36 -7.31 11.75
CA MET A 133 1.81 -7.34 11.97
C MET A 133 2.60 -7.21 10.66
N TYR A 134 2.08 -7.75 9.57
CA TYR A 134 2.69 -7.66 8.24
C TYR A 134 2.83 -6.21 7.77
N PHE A 135 1.77 -5.41 7.91
CA PHE A 135 1.82 -3.97 7.66
C PHE A 135 2.88 -3.26 8.51
N SER A 136 2.94 -3.61 9.80
CA SER A 136 3.93 -3.03 10.69
C SER A 136 5.36 -3.35 10.27
N LYS A 137 5.62 -4.61 9.90
CA LYS A 137 6.94 -5.03 9.43
C LYS A 137 7.31 -4.34 8.11
N TYR A 138 6.37 -4.23 7.18
CA TYR A 138 6.57 -3.51 5.93
C TYR A 138 6.98 -2.05 6.17
N ILE A 139 6.21 -1.32 6.98
CA ILE A 139 6.51 0.08 7.28
C ILE A 139 7.90 0.23 7.92
N LYS A 140 8.25 -0.65 8.87
CA LYS A 140 9.57 -0.63 9.51
C LYS A 140 10.69 -0.94 8.54
N ALA A 141 10.52 -1.95 7.68
CA ALA A 141 11.53 -2.34 6.71
C ALA A 141 11.78 -1.23 5.66
N TYR A 142 10.72 -0.53 5.22
CA TYR A 142 10.87 0.63 4.34
C TYR A 142 11.52 1.81 5.07
N ALA A 143 11.20 2.04 6.34
CA ALA A 143 11.86 3.07 7.14
C ALA A 143 13.36 2.79 7.33
N GLU A 144 13.77 1.53 7.50
CA GLU A 144 15.18 1.10 7.52
C GLU A 144 15.89 1.39 6.19
N GLN A 145 15.15 1.39 5.08
CA GLN A 145 15.63 1.81 3.76
C GLN A 145 15.65 3.35 3.58
N GLY A 146 15.23 4.13 4.58
CA GLY A 146 15.11 5.59 4.49
C GLY A 146 13.86 6.06 3.72
N ILE A 147 12.84 5.22 3.62
CA ILE A 147 11.58 5.51 2.93
C ILE A 147 10.46 5.57 3.96
N GLU A 148 9.89 6.75 4.17
CA GLU A 148 8.76 6.93 5.06
C GLU A 148 7.44 6.64 4.34
N ILE A 149 6.62 5.77 4.90
CA ILE A 149 5.25 5.50 4.44
C ILE A 149 4.29 6.44 5.17
N TRP A 150 3.78 7.43 4.46
CA TRP A 150 2.86 8.43 4.99
C TRP A 150 1.47 7.86 5.26
N GLY A 151 1.00 6.97 4.41
CA GLY A 151 -0.32 6.37 4.52
C GLY A 151 -0.37 4.96 3.97
N ILE A 152 -1.38 4.22 4.37
CA ILE A 152 -1.66 2.88 3.87
C ILE A 152 -3.14 2.77 3.51
N THR A 153 -3.46 2.00 2.49
CA THR A 153 -4.81 1.47 2.29
C THR A 153 -4.87 0.04 2.80
N VAL A 154 -6.03 -0.38 3.28
CA VAL A 154 -6.16 -1.75 3.84
C VAL A 154 -6.11 -2.80 2.73
N GLU A 155 -6.69 -2.46 1.57
CA GLU A 155 -6.73 -3.31 0.39
C GLU A 155 -6.94 -2.45 -0.86
N ASN A 156 -6.23 -2.78 -1.94
CA ASN A 156 -6.52 -2.26 -3.27
C ASN A 156 -7.77 -2.97 -3.80
N GLU A 157 -8.75 -2.19 -4.24
CA GLU A 157 -9.99 -2.70 -4.83
C GLU A 157 -10.69 -3.77 -3.98
N PRO A 158 -11.15 -3.43 -2.75
CA PRO A 158 -11.73 -4.40 -1.82
C PRO A 158 -12.99 -5.11 -2.34
N LEU A 159 -13.65 -4.59 -3.37
CA LEU A 159 -14.75 -5.26 -4.08
C LEU A 159 -14.24 -6.28 -5.10
N GLY A 160 -12.92 -6.35 -5.31
CA GLY A 160 -12.26 -7.21 -6.28
C GLY A 160 -12.19 -6.58 -7.68
N ASN A 161 -11.53 -7.29 -8.58
CA ASN A 161 -11.23 -6.86 -9.94
C ASN A 161 -11.65 -7.90 -11.00
N GLY A 162 -12.61 -8.78 -10.67
CA GLY A 162 -13.01 -9.87 -11.53
C GLY A 162 -11.95 -10.98 -11.67
N GLU A 163 -11.05 -11.08 -10.69
CA GLU A 163 -9.95 -12.06 -10.64
C GLU A 163 -8.97 -11.97 -11.84
N ASN A 164 -8.81 -10.76 -12.40
CA ASN A 164 -7.89 -10.54 -13.51
C ASN A 164 -6.43 -10.53 -13.08
N TRP A 165 -6.14 -9.95 -11.89
CA TRP A 165 -4.82 -9.89 -11.26
C TRP A 165 -4.94 -10.15 -9.75
N GLU A 166 -3.87 -9.91 -8.99
CA GLU A 166 -3.88 -10.05 -7.54
C GLU A 166 -5.06 -9.31 -6.92
N SER A 167 -5.80 -9.97 -6.03
CA SER A 167 -6.96 -9.38 -5.38
C SER A 167 -7.37 -10.14 -4.12
N MET A 168 -8.05 -9.45 -3.25
CA MET A 168 -8.67 -10.02 -2.05
C MET A 168 -9.91 -9.20 -1.69
N HIS A 169 -10.98 -9.86 -1.30
CA HIS A 169 -12.24 -9.19 -0.98
C HIS A 169 -12.31 -8.80 0.50
N PHE A 170 -12.79 -7.61 0.75
CA PHE A 170 -13.28 -7.16 2.04
C PHE A 170 -14.72 -6.63 1.90
N SER A 171 -15.56 -6.87 2.89
CA SER A 171 -16.75 -6.06 3.11
C SER A 171 -16.40 -4.87 4.03
N PRO A 172 -17.25 -3.81 4.07
CA PRO A 172 -17.05 -2.71 5.03
C PRO A 172 -16.95 -3.19 6.46
N HIS A 173 -17.81 -4.14 6.85
CA HIS A 173 -17.82 -4.75 8.19
C HIS A 173 -16.49 -5.48 8.50
N GLN A 174 -16.00 -6.31 7.57
CA GLN A 174 -14.73 -7.02 7.76
C GLN A 174 -13.54 -6.06 7.86
N MET A 175 -13.51 -5.01 7.02
CA MET A 175 -12.47 -3.99 7.06
C MET A 175 -12.53 -3.19 8.35
N SER A 176 -13.71 -2.81 8.83
CA SER A 176 -13.91 -2.14 10.11
C SER A 176 -13.39 -2.99 11.28
N ASP A 177 -13.75 -4.28 11.31
CA ASP A 177 -13.26 -5.21 12.32
C ASP A 177 -11.73 -5.34 12.30
N PHE A 178 -11.16 -5.53 11.11
CA PHE A 178 -9.72 -5.62 10.93
C PHE A 178 -8.99 -4.35 11.40
N ILE A 179 -9.43 -3.17 10.99
CA ILE A 179 -8.80 -1.91 11.41
C ILE A 179 -8.91 -1.71 12.91
N LYS A 180 -10.12 -1.84 13.46
CA LYS A 180 -10.45 -1.51 14.84
C LYS A 180 -9.78 -2.45 15.85
N ASN A 181 -9.82 -3.74 15.57
CA ASN A 181 -9.40 -4.76 16.53
C ASN A 181 -7.97 -5.29 16.29
N HIS A 182 -7.39 -5.05 15.11
CA HIS A 182 -6.09 -5.61 14.76
C HIS A 182 -5.10 -4.56 14.24
N LEU A 183 -5.39 -3.88 13.12
CA LEU A 183 -4.43 -3.00 12.46
C LEU A 183 -4.09 -1.77 13.32
N GLY A 184 -5.11 -1.00 13.74
CA GLY A 184 -4.92 0.18 14.59
C GLY A 184 -4.18 -0.13 15.89
N PRO A 185 -4.64 -1.12 16.68
CA PRO A 185 -3.91 -1.57 17.87
C PRO A 185 -2.47 -2.04 17.58
N GLN A 186 -2.20 -2.69 16.44
CA GLN A 186 -0.85 -3.08 16.05
C GLN A 186 0.03 -1.85 15.77
N MET A 187 -0.47 -0.89 14.99
CA MET A 187 0.26 0.36 14.72
C MET A 187 0.60 1.09 16.02
N LYS A 188 -0.36 1.19 16.93
CA LYS A 188 -0.15 1.80 18.25
C LYS A 188 0.90 1.08 19.08
N ARG A 189 0.88 -0.26 19.17
CA ARG A 189 1.89 -1.07 19.89
C ARG A 189 3.29 -0.80 19.37
N ASP A 190 3.42 -0.67 18.07
CA ASP A 190 4.70 -0.48 17.39
C ASP A 190 5.11 0.99 17.26
N SER A 191 4.33 1.91 17.83
CA SER A 191 4.54 3.37 17.77
C SER A 191 4.58 3.91 16.33
N LEU A 192 3.86 3.27 15.41
CA LEU A 192 3.69 3.69 14.02
C LEU A 192 2.41 4.52 13.89
N LYS A 193 2.42 5.49 12.99
CA LYS A 193 1.30 6.41 12.78
C LYS A 193 1.02 6.65 11.29
N PRO A 194 0.88 5.61 10.46
CA PRO A 194 0.46 5.84 9.07
C PRO A 194 -0.98 6.35 9.06
N ASN A 195 -1.30 7.18 8.07
CA ASN A 195 -2.68 7.53 7.79
C ASN A 195 -3.38 6.32 7.16
N ILE A 196 -4.37 5.75 7.83
CA ILE A 196 -5.13 4.61 7.31
C ILE A 196 -6.27 5.12 6.45
N LEU A 197 -6.27 4.72 5.19
CA LEU A 197 -7.29 5.04 4.20
C LEU A 197 -8.17 3.82 3.97
N ILE A 198 -9.47 4.07 3.92
CA ILE A 198 -10.48 3.05 3.59
C ILE A 198 -10.93 3.19 2.15
N TYR A 199 -11.43 2.13 1.55
CA TYR A 199 -12.05 2.11 0.23
C TYR A 199 -11.14 2.66 -0.89
N ASP A 200 -10.07 1.94 -1.19
CA ASP A 200 -9.17 2.21 -2.30
C ASP A 200 -9.72 1.58 -3.61
N GLN A 201 -10.82 2.11 -4.10
CA GLN A 201 -11.63 1.61 -5.21
C GLN A 201 -12.16 2.76 -6.07
N ASN A 202 -13.02 2.48 -7.06
CA ASN A 202 -13.69 3.46 -7.88
C ASN A 202 -14.57 4.41 -7.05
N ARG A 203 -14.72 5.65 -7.53
CA ARG A 203 -15.56 6.66 -6.89
C ARG A 203 -16.98 6.62 -7.46
N ASP A 204 -17.71 5.61 -7.08
CA ASP A 204 -19.07 5.29 -7.49
C ASP A 204 -20.03 5.28 -6.29
N ASP A 205 -21.20 4.70 -6.44
CA ASP A 205 -22.22 4.65 -5.39
C ASP A 205 -21.74 3.78 -4.20
N GLU A 206 -20.97 2.75 -4.46
CA GLU A 206 -20.39 1.87 -3.44
C GLU A 206 -19.45 2.61 -2.49
N LEU A 207 -18.69 3.61 -2.97
CA LEU A 207 -17.91 4.48 -2.08
C LEU A 207 -18.78 5.14 -1.03
N LYS A 208 -19.97 5.63 -1.42
CA LYS A 208 -20.88 6.30 -0.49
C LYS A 208 -21.40 5.33 0.56
N GLU A 209 -21.75 4.11 0.17
CA GLU A 209 -22.23 3.08 1.09
C GLU A 209 -21.13 2.69 2.08
N TRP A 210 -19.94 2.44 1.60
CA TRP A 210 -18.77 2.14 2.43
C TRP A 210 -18.45 3.28 3.40
N ALA A 211 -18.41 4.51 2.91
CA ALA A 211 -18.09 5.68 3.74
C ALA A 211 -19.16 5.88 4.83
N ILE A 212 -20.44 5.72 4.51
CA ILE A 212 -21.53 5.84 5.50
C ILE A 212 -21.39 4.78 6.58
N GLU A 213 -21.16 3.52 6.22
CA GLU A 213 -21.03 2.44 7.18
C GLU A 213 -19.82 2.64 8.09
N MET A 214 -18.65 2.88 7.51
CA MET A 214 -17.40 2.94 8.25
C MET A 214 -17.21 4.24 9.03
N LEU A 215 -17.57 5.41 8.48
CA LEU A 215 -17.39 6.70 9.15
C LEU A 215 -18.43 6.95 10.26
N ASN A 216 -19.53 6.21 10.29
CA ASN A 216 -20.49 6.26 11.39
C ASN A 216 -20.07 5.39 12.60
N ASP A 217 -19.08 4.52 12.45
CA ASP A 217 -18.54 3.73 13.56
C ASP A 217 -17.55 4.58 14.38
N LYS A 218 -18.03 5.06 15.54
CA LYS A 218 -17.23 5.90 16.46
C LYS A 218 -16.00 5.18 17.04
N GLU A 219 -15.99 3.85 17.08
CA GLU A 219 -14.84 3.09 17.55
C GLU A 219 -13.77 2.96 16.45
N LEU A 220 -14.17 3.12 15.18
CA LEU A 220 -13.29 3.14 14.03
C LEU A 220 -12.67 4.53 13.79
N GLU A 221 -13.40 5.60 14.08
CA GLU A 221 -13.00 7.00 13.83
C GLU A 221 -11.56 7.33 14.27
N PRO A 222 -11.06 6.88 15.46
CA PRO A 222 -9.70 7.21 15.90
C PRO A 222 -8.58 6.61 15.04
N TRP A 223 -8.91 5.64 14.19
CA TRP A 223 -7.93 4.87 13.42
C TRP A 223 -7.85 5.27 11.95
N ILE A 224 -8.88 5.87 11.40
CA ILE A 224 -8.96 6.19 9.97
C ILE A 224 -8.68 7.66 9.70
N TYR A 225 -8.01 7.90 8.58
CA TYR A 225 -7.71 9.24 8.09
C TYR A 225 -8.74 9.71 7.05
N GLY A 226 -9.21 8.81 6.19
CA GLY A 226 -10.14 9.12 5.11
C GLY A 226 -10.30 7.99 4.10
N THR A 227 -10.81 8.34 2.92
CA THR A 227 -11.01 7.44 1.76
C THR A 227 -10.10 7.83 0.62
#